data_fb6c20309b3cf42c5d29db3263c8456f
#
_entry.id   fb6c20309b3cf42c5d29db3263c8456f
#
_cell.length_a   1.000
_cell.length_b   1.000
_cell.length_c   1.000
_cell.angle_alpha   90.00
_cell.angle_beta   90.00
_cell.angle_gamma   90.00
#
_symmetry.space_group_name_H-M   'P 1'
#
loop_
_entity.id
_entity.type
_entity.pdbx_description
1 polymer ?
#
loop_
_entity_poly.entity_id
_entity_poly.type
_entity_poly.pdbx_seq_one_letter_code
_entity_poly.pdbx_strand_id
1 'polypeptide(L)'
;HCHVKAYDNDGLWHFVANGLPLDFAIAKKTETAPELINRAIAAGAYVTIAHPAWYSMTFEEAMMVSHAHGVEIYNHSCVIGAMRGDGTGVADYLLQEGKRISLTATDDSHFKMPDAGGGWVMVAAENLAMHDIITALKNGHHYSSTGADIINLTLEDTHLEVETSPCFNIVVAGQGHKALSYNGQNITKASFDLTALKSKWFRVSIMDHAGRMAWSNPYWFEDIL
;
A
#
# COMPACT_ATOMS: atom_id res chain seq x y z
N HIS A 1 3.22 -2.68 -15.89
CA HIS A 1 3.29 -1.22 -15.85
C HIS A 1 2.61 -0.64 -17.10
N CYS A 2 1.56 0.14 -16.91
CA CYS A 2 0.79 0.73 -18.00
C CYS A 2 0.69 2.24 -17.80
N HIS A 3 0.91 2.99 -18.90
CA HIS A 3 0.66 4.41 -18.96
C HIS A 3 -0.68 4.62 -19.65
N VAL A 4 -1.64 5.20 -18.98
CA VAL A 4 -2.97 5.43 -19.51
C VAL A 4 -3.29 6.91 -19.41
N LYS A 5 -3.81 7.49 -20.50
CA LYS A 5 -4.31 8.85 -20.45
C LYS A 5 -5.49 8.93 -19.48
N ALA A 6 -5.38 9.83 -18.51
CA ALA A 6 -6.43 10.03 -17.53
C ALA A 6 -7.58 10.81 -18.18
N TYR A 7 -8.79 10.26 -18.20
CA TYR A 7 -10.02 10.90 -18.67
C TYR A 7 -9.79 12.12 -19.61
N ASP A 8 -10.25 13.30 -19.24
CA ASP A 8 -10.17 14.52 -20.06
C ASP A 8 -8.95 15.41 -19.74
N ASN A 9 -8.11 15.03 -18.78
CA ASN A 9 -6.89 15.77 -18.52
C ASN A 9 -5.70 15.16 -19.29
N ASP A 10 -4.69 15.95 -19.61
CA ASP A 10 -3.50 15.50 -20.33
C ASP A 10 -2.52 14.68 -19.46
N GLY A 11 -2.90 14.36 -18.22
CA GLY A 11 -2.11 13.54 -17.30
C GLY A 11 -2.06 12.09 -17.74
N LEU A 12 -0.97 11.43 -17.36
CA LEU A 12 -0.81 9.99 -17.50
C LEU A 12 -0.84 9.36 -16.12
N TRP A 13 -1.71 8.37 -15.92
CA TRP A 13 -1.72 7.58 -14.71
C TRP A 13 -1.00 6.27 -14.94
N HIS A 14 -0.25 5.86 -13.93
CA HIS A 14 0.48 4.60 -13.97
C HIS A 14 -0.19 3.56 -13.08
N PHE A 15 -0.28 2.35 -13.58
CA PHE A 15 -0.76 1.20 -12.82
C PHE A 15 0.23 0.06 -12.96
N VAL A 16 0.46 -0.65 -11.88
CA VAL A 16 1.22 -1.89 -11.88
C VAL A 16 0.24 -3.04 -11.80
N ALA A 17 0.32 -3.97 -12.75
CA ALA A 17 -0.52 -5.15 -12.79
C ALA A 17 0.35 -6.41 -12.72
N ASN A 18 0.34 -7.07 -11.56
CA ASN A 18 1.12 -8.26 -11.29
C ASN A 18 0.30 -9.51 -11.61
N GLY A 19 0.93 -10.50 -12.28
CA GLY A 19 0.27 -11.76 -12.62
C GLY A 19 -0.56 -11.75 -13.90
N LEU A 20 -0.34 -10.76 -14.78
CA LEU A 20 -0.95 -10.77 -16.12
C LEU A 20 -0.45 -11.94 -16.96
N PRO A 21 -1.30 -12.55 -17.81
CA PRO A 21 -0.85 -13.51 -18.81
C PRO A 21 0.10 -12.84 -19.81
N LEU A 22 1.04 -13.62 -20.37
CA LEU A 22 2.07 -13.11 -21.27
C LEU A 22 1.54 -12.47 -22.56
N ASP A 23 0.35 -12.89 -22.99
CA ASP A 23 -0.35 -12.38 -24.17
C ASP A 23 -1.34 -11.25 -23.86
N PHE A 24 -1.31 -10.69 -22.64
CA PHE A 24 -2.18 -9.58 -22.28
C PHE A 24 -1.90 -8.37 -23.19
N ALA A 25 -2.93 -7.92 -23.89
CA ALA A 25 -2.81 -6.83 -24.84
C ALA A 25 -2.45 -5.51 -24.15
N ILE A 26 -1.51 -4.78 -24.72
CA ILE A 26 -1.14 -3.42 -24.27
C ILE A 26 -2.35 -2.49 -24.24
N ALA A 27 -2.27 -1.41 -23.45
CA ALA A 27 -3.31 -0.40 -23.38
C ALA A 27 -3.58 0.23 -24.76
N LYS A 28 -4.86 0.36 -25.14
CA LYS A 28 -5.25 1.04 -26.36
C LYS A 28 -5.20 2.56 -26.13
N LYS A 29 -4.94 3.34 -27.20
CA LYS A 29 -4.90 4.82 -27.10
C LYS A 29 -6.22 5.44 -26.63
N THR A 30 -7.33 4.75 -26.83
CA THR A 30 -8.69 5.19 -26.44
C THR A 30 -9.16 4.58 -25.14
N GLU A 31 -8.38 3.68 -24.53
CA GLU A 31 -8.75 2.98 -23.31
C GLU A 31 -8.52 3.89 -22.10
N THR A 32 -9.56 4.08 -21.31
CA THR A 32 -9.47 4.86 -20.07
C THR A 32 -8.81 4.04 -18.95
N ALA A 33 -8.32 4.72 -17.90
CA ALA A 33 -7.72 4.09 -16.75
C ALA A 33 -8.65 3.05 -16.07
N PRO A 34 -9.93 3.36 -15.77
CA PRO A 34 -10.86 2.36 -15.22
C PRO A 34 -11.09 1.15 -16.13
N GLU A 35 -11.18 1.34 -17.45
CA GLU A 35 -11.34 0.22 -18.39
C GLU A 35 -10.13 -0.70 -18.40
N LEU A 36 -8.92 -0.13 -18.39
CA LEU A 36 -7.68 -0.91 -18.33
C LEU A 36 -7.57 -1.70 -17.00
N ILE A 37 -7.87 -1.05 -15.87
CA ILE A 37 -7.86 -1.70 -14.54
C ILE A 37 -8.85 -2.87 -14.54
N ASN A 38 -10.09 -2.66 -14.99
CA ASN A 38 -11.09 -3.71 -15.06
C ASN A 38 -10.63 -4.88 -15.94
N ARG A 39 -10.02 -4.60 -17.08
CA ARG A 39 -9.49 -5.62 -17.99
C ARG A 39 -8.32 -6.41 -17.35
N ALA A 40 -7.42 -5.73 -16.63
CA ALA A 40 -6.32 -6.37 -15.93
C ALA A 40 -6.82 -7.24 -14.76
N ILE A 41 -7.80 -6.76 -14.00
CA ILE A 41 -8.45 -7.51 -12.92
C ILE A 41 -9.15 -8.76 -13.48
N ALA A 42 -9.90 -8.61 -14.58
CA ALA A 42 -10.56 -9.74 -15.24
C ALA A 42 -9.58 -10.78 -15.79
N ALA A 43 -8.35 -10.37 -16.14
CA ALA A 43 -7.27 -11.26 -16.56
C ALA A 43 -6.54 -11.92 -15.36
N GLY A 44 -6.98 -11.67 -14.12
CA GLY A 44 -6.45 -12.31 -12.92
C GLY A 44 -5.35 -11.51 -12.20
N ALA A 45 -4.97 -10.34 -12.67
CA ALA A 45 -3.90 -9.55 -12.05
C ALA A 45 -4.29 -8.98 -10.69
N TYR A 46 -3.27 -8.73 -9.85
CA TYR A 46 -3.31 -7.79 -8.75
C TYR A 46 -2.90 -6.42 -9.27
N VAL A 47 -3.77 -5.43 -9.18
CA VAL A 47 -3.56 -4.10 -9.78
C VAL A 47 -3.36 -3.05 -8.68
N THR A 48 -2.31 -2.24 -8.82
CA THR A 48 -1.94 -1.17 -7.89
C THR A 48 -1.91 0.18 -8.59
N ILE A 49 -2.43 1.21 -7.94
CA ILE A 49 -2.25 2.62 -8.32
C ILE A 49 -0.81 2.99 -7.97
N ALA A 50 0.02 3.26 -8.99
CA ALA A 50 1.44 3.55 -8.80
C ALA A 50 1.66 5.02 -8.40
N HIS A 51 2.62 5.26 -7.52
CA HIS A 51 3.19 6.56 -7.12
C HIS A 51 2.24 7.78 -7.27
N PRO A 52 1.07 7.81 -6.61
CA PRO A 52 0.06 8.84 -6.85
C PRO A 52 0.55 10.26 -6.56
N ALA A 53 1.48 10.43 -5.63
CA ALA A 53 2.07 11.73 -5.31
C ALA A 53 2.98 12.27 -6.42
N TRP A 54 3.58 11.40 -7.25
CA TRP A 54 4.53 11.82 -8.28
C TRP A 54 3.87 12.73 -9.34
N TYR A 55 2.65 12.41 -9.74
CA TYR A 55 1.86 13.20 -10.69
C TYR A 55 0.73 14.00 -10.02
N SER A 56 0.77 14.13 -8.69
CA SER A 56 -0.19 14.92 -7.91
C SER A 56 -1.64 14.49 -8.15
N MET A 57 -1.90 13.16 -8.10
CA MET A 57 -3.25 12.61 -8.24
C MET A 57 -4.20 13.28 -7.25
N THR A 58 -5.31 13.80 -7.72
CA THR A 58 -6.35 14.36 -6.85
C THR A 58 -7.17 13.25 -6.18
N PHE A 59 -7.91 13.60 -5.14
CA PHE A 59 -8.78 12.64 -4.46
C PHE A 59 -9.93 12.18 -5.34
N GLU A 60 -10.47 13.04 -6.18
CA GLU A 60 -11.49 12.72 -7.16
C GLU A 60 -10.96 11.72 -8.21
N GLU A 61 -9.76 11.93 -8.70
CA GLU A 61 -9.08 11.00 -9.63
C GLU A 61 -8.82 9.64 -8.97
N ALA A 62 -8.36 9.63 -7.72
CA ALA A 62 -8.17 8.39 -6.95
C ALA A 62 -9.48 7.61 -6.80
N MET A 63 -10.60 8.29 -6.57
CA MET A 63 -11.93 7.66 -6.49
C MET A 63 -12.35 7.00 -7.80
N MET A 64 -11.99 7.55 -8.96
CA MET A 64 -12.32 6.96 -10.27
C MET A 64 -11.65 5.59 -10.48
N VAL A 65 -10.50 5.36 -9.83
CA VAL A 65 -9.70 4.13 -9.95
C VAL A 65 -9.66 3.32 -8.65
N SER A 66 -10.51 3.64 -7.69
CA SER A 66 -10.58 3.03 -6.36
C SER A 66 -11.00 1.55 -6.34
N HIS A 67 -11.31 0.97 -7.49
CA HIS A 67 -11.55 -0.45 -7.68
C HIS A 67 -10.26 -1.25 -7.97
N ALA A 68 -9.11 -0.60 -8.08
CA ALA A 68 -7.82 -1.26 -8.00
C ALA A 68 -7.65 -1.99 -6.66
N HIS A 69 -6.81 -3.03 -6.61
CA HIS A 69 -6.58 -3.79 -5.37
C HIS A 69 -5.73 -3.04 -4.36
N GLY A 70 -4.76 -2.23 -4.83
CA GLY A 70 -3.80 -1.56 -3.98
C GLY A 70 -3.44 -0.16 -4.45
N VAL A 71 -2.76 0.58 -3.58
CA VAL A 71 -2.12 1.86 -3.86
C VAL A 71 -0.69 1.85 -3.31
N GLU A 72 0.24 2.44 -4.03
CA GLU A 72 1.59 2.62 -3.51
C GLU A 72 1.58 3.68 -2.41
N ILE A 73 1.84 3.22 -1.17
CA ILE A 73 2.05 4.10 -0.01
C ILE A 73 3.45 4.69 -0.02
N TYR A 74 4.39 4.02 -0.70
CA TYR A 74 5.77 4.46 -0.86
C TYR A 74 6.33 4.01 -2.20
N ASN A 75 7.05 4.92 -2.89
CA ASN A 75 7.77 4.64 -4.13
C ASN A 75 9.18 5.26 -4.05
N HIS A 76 10.21 4.41 -4.05
CA HIS A 76 11.58 4.86 -3.79
C HIS A 76 12.16 5.70 -4.93
N SER A 77 11.96 5.30 -6.19
CA SER A 77 12.41 6.06 -7.36
C SER A 77 11.83 7.47 -7.37
N CYS A 78 10.56 7.60 -7.01
CA CYS A 78 9.90 8.90 -6.91
C CYS A 78 10.40 9.73 -5.70
N VAL A 79 10.85 9.09 -4.61
CA VAL A 79 11.51 9.80 -3.50
C VAL A 79 12.82 10.38 -3.97
N ILE A 80 13.74 9.55 -4.50
CA ILE A 80 15.08 10.02 -4.86
C ILE A 80 15.09 10.91 -6.11
N GLY A 81 14.15 10.72 -7.04
CA GLY A 81 14.07 11.50 -8.28
C GLY A 81 13.31 12.82 -8.15
N ALA A 82 12.35 12.93 -7.22
CA ALA A 82 11.44 14.09 -7.17
C ALA A 82 10.96 14.47 -5.76
N MET A 83 11.33 13.74 -4.71
CA MET A 83 10.79 13.87 -3.34
C MET A 83 9.24 13.74 -3.29
N ARG A 84 8.68 12.89 -4.16
CA ARG A 84 7.24 12.68 -4.34
C ARG A 84 6.86 11.20 -4.29
N GLY A 85 7.44 10.45 -3.35
CA GLY A 85 7.18 9.02 -3.21
C GLY A 85 6.18 8.64 -2.12
N ASP A 86 5.64 9.60 -1.37
CA ASP A 86 4.68 9.37 -0.28
C ASP A 86 3.24 9.34 -0.80
N GLY A 87 2.61 8.17 -0.80
CA GLY A 87 1.22 7.97 -1.20
C GLY A 87 0.21 7.93 -0.05
N THR A 88 0.66 8.20 1.19
CA THR A 88 -0.17 8.10 2.41
C THR A 88 -1.46 8.90 2.30
N GLY A 89 -1.40 10.14 1.76
CA GLY A 89 -2.57 11.00 1.63
C GLY A 89 -3.68 10.41 0.76
N VAL A 90 -3.32 9.81 -0.38
CA VAL A 90 -4.28 9.14 -1.28
C VAL A 90 -4.80 7.85 -0.65
N ALA A 91 -3.91 7.05 -0.04
CA ALA A 91 -4.28 5.81 0.64
C ALA A 91 -5.30 6.07 1.75
N ASP A 92 -5.00 6.99 2.66
CA ASP A 92 -5.88 7.31 3.80
C ASP A 92 -7.19 7.94 3.34
N TYR A 93 -7.20 8.73 2.25
CA TYR A 93 -8.44 9.25 1.67
C TYR A 93 -9.33 8.12 1.15
N LEU A 94 -8.79 7.18 0.38
CA LEU A 94 -9.56 6.03 -0.13
C LEU A 94 -10.13 5.18 1.01
N LEU A 95 -9.34 4.93 2.06
CA LEU A 95 -9.81 4.22 3.25
C LEU A 95 -10.90 4.98 4.00
N GLN A 96 -10.79 6.31 4.09
CA GLN A 96 -11.81 7.20 4.67
C GLN A 96 -13.15 7.09 3.93
N GLU A 97 -13.11 6.99 2.60
CA GLU A 97 -14.26 6.79 1.72
C GLU A 97 -14.76 5.32 1.69
N GLY A 98 -14.23 4.47 2.58
CA GLY A 98 -14.66 3.08 2.72
C GLY A 98 -14.15 2.14 1.64
N LYS A 99 -13.10 2.53 0.91
CA LYS A 99 -12.50 1.67 -0.12
C LYS A 99 -11.60 0.62 0.52
N ARG A 100 -11.82 -0.63 0.14
CA ARG A 100 -11.04 -1.78 0.58
C ARG A 100 -9.78 -1.90 -0.28
N ILE A 101 -8.77 -1.09 0.01
CA ILE A 101 -7.54 -1.01 -0.77
C ILE A 101 -6.36 -1.45 0.09
N SER A 102 -5.45 -2.23 -0.46
CA SER A 102 -4.22 -2.63 0.19
C SER A 102 -3.09 -1.62 -0.08
N LEU A 103 -2.02 -1.71 0.68
CA LEU A 103 -0.89 -0.79 0.63
C LEU A 103 0.35 -1.50 0.10
N THR A 104 1.06 -0.91 -0.85
CA THR A 104 2.31 -1.46 -1.38
C THR A 104 3.44 -0.44 -1.28
N ALA A 105 4.64 -0.88 -0.90
CA ALA A 105 5.87 -0.12 -1.11
C ALA A 105 6.62 -0.74 -2.29
N THR A 106 7.24 0.10 -3.11
CA THR A 106 8.00 -0.35 -4.28
C THR A 106 9.27 0.46 -4.44
N ASP A 107 10.27 -0.09 -5.10
CA ASP A 107 11.44 0.67 -5.51
C ASP A 107 11.25 1.35 -6.87
N ASP A 108 10.37 0.80 -7.73
CA ASP A 108 10.11 1.30 -9.09
C ASP A 108 11.42 1.50 -9.89
N SER A 109 12.35 0.54 -9.72
CA SER A 109 13.71 0.69 -10.20
C SER A 109 13.79 0.62 -11.73
N HIS A 110 14.45 1.63 -12.30
CA HIS A 110 14.78 1.69 -13.72
C HIS A 110 16.29 1.54 -13.97
N PHE A 111 17.08 1.37 -12.91
CA PHE A 111 18.55 1.27 -12.95
C PHE A 111 19.25 2.45 -13.64
N LYS A 112 18.62 3.61 -13.71
CA LYS A 112 19.18 4.86 -14.20
C LYS A 112 19.79 5.72 -13.10
N MET A 113 19.40 5.43 -11.87
CA MET A 113 19.89 6.01 -10.62
C MET A 113 19.93 4.91 -9.56
N PRO A 114 20.48 5.11 -8.35
CA PRO A 114 20.50 4.08 -7.32
C PRO A 114 19.12 3.91 -6.65
N ASP A 115 18.14 3.43 -7.42
CA ASP A 115 16.72 3.30 -7.05
C ASP A 115 16.32 1.87 -6.67
N ALA A 116 17.20 0.89 -6.81
CA ALA A 116 16.91 -0.51 -6.50
C ALA A 116 16.96 -0.80 -4.98
N GLY A 117 16.01 -1.59 -4.49
CA GLY A 117 15.99 -2.10 -3.12
C GLY A 117 15.62 -1.06 -2.05
N GLY A 118 14.98 0.04 -2.43
CA GLY A 118 14.57 1.07 -1.48
C GLY A 118 13.14 0.92 -0.92
N GLY A 119 12.33 0.05 -1.52
CA GLY A 119 10.98 -0.25 -1.08
C GLY A 119 10.48 -1.58 -1.63
N TRP A 120 9.76 -2.37 -0.80
CA TRP A 120 9.24 -3.68 -1.19
C TRP A 120 8.02 -4.08 -0.35
N VAL A 121 7.39 -5.19 -0.72
CA VAL A 121 6.38 -5.87 0.09
C VAL A 121 6.94 -7.19 0.61
N MET A 122 6.60 -7.51 1.87
CA MET A 122 6.82 -8.82 2.47
C MET A 122 5.52 -9.60 2.38
N VAL A 123 5.53 -10.70 1.64
CA VAL A 123 4.32 -11.47 1.30
C VAL A 123 4.30 -12.78 2.07
N ALA A 124 3.20 -13.05 2.77
CA ALA A 124 2.94 -14.35 3.40
C ALA A 124 2.21 -15.27 2.40
N ALA A 125 2.97 -16.04 1.64
CA ALA A 125 2.47 -17.03 0.69
C ALA A 125 2.91 -18.43 1.09
N GLU A 126 2.09 -19.45 0.77
CA GLU A 126 2.41 -20.83 1.11
C GLU A 126 3.63 -21.34 0.32
N ASN A 127 3.75 -20.94 -0.95
CA ASN A 127 4.83 -21.34 -1.83
C ASN A 127 5.34 -20.15 -2.65
N LEU A 128 6.57 -20.27 -3.16
CA LEU A 128 7.15 -19.31 -4.11
C LEU A 128 6.61 -19.58 -5.53
N ALA A 129 5.29 -19.60 -5.67
CA ALA A 129 4.59 -19.76 -6.93
C ALA A 129 3.78 -18.48 -7.25
N MET A 130 3.73 -18.11 -8.53
CA MET A 130 3.03 -16.88 -8.96
C MET A 130 1.58 -16.85 -8.46
N HIS A 131 0.86 -17.96 -8.56
CA HIS A 131 -0.53 -18.03 -8.12
C HIS A 131 -0.68 -17.74 -6.62
N ASP A 132 0.18 -18.34 -5.78
CA ASP A 132 0.10 -18.20 -4.33
C ASP A 132 0.46 -16.76 -3.90
N ILE A 133 1.48 -16.16 -4.55
CA ILE A 133 1.88 -14.77 -4.32
C ILE A 133 0.74 -13.81 -4.71
N ILE A 134 0.13 -13.96 -5.89
CA ILE A 134 -0.97 -13.11 -6.35
C ILE A 134 -2.20 -13.27 -5.44
N THR A 135 -2.48 -14.48 -4.99
CA THR A 135 -3.57 -14.77 -4.04
C THR A 135 -3.30 -14.07 -2.70
N ALA A 136 -2.09 -14.18 -2.17
CA ALA A 136 -1.70 -13.51 -0.93
C ALA A 136 -1.80 -11.98 -1.04
N LEU A 137 -1.35 -11.39 -2.16
CA LEU A 137 -1.48 -9.95 -2.41
C LEU A 137 -2.95 -9.51 -2.43
N LYS A 138 -3.83 -10.25 -3.13
CA LYS A 138 -5.27 -9.95 -3.22
C LYS A 138 -5.99 -10.06 -1.88
N ASN A 139 -5.52 -10.97 -1.02
CA ASN A 139 -6.07 -11.17 0.31
C ASN A 139 -5.47 -10.23 1.37
N GLY A 140 -4.54 -9.36 0.98
CA GLY A 140 -3.86 -8.45 1.91
C GLY A 140 -2.84 -9.14 2.83
N HIS A 141 -2.42 -10.37 2.52
CA HIS A 141 -1.43 -11.12 3.30
C HIS A 141 -0.02 -10.64 2.99
N HIS A 142 0.21 -9.35 3.18
CA HIS A 142 1.51 -8.71 3.00
C HIS A 142 1.59 -7.43 3.82
N TYR A 143 2.80 -6.95 4.05
CA TYR A 143 3.05 -5.61 4.55
C TYR A 143 4.12 -4.91 3.70
N SER A 144 4.14 -3.60 3.73
CA SER A 144 5.07 -2.74 3.00
C SER A 144 6.27 -2.36 3.86
N SER A 145 7.46 -2.28 3.28
CA SER A 145 8.69 -1.96 4.00
C SER A 145 9.68 -1.15 3.18
N THR A 146 10.45 -0.31 3.89
CA THR A 146 11.69 0.32 3.42
C THR A 146 12.90 -0.13 4.26
N GLY A 147 12.74 -1.24 5.02
CA GLY A 147 13.81 -1.86 5.80
C GLY A 147 13.53 -2.02 7.29
N ALA A 148 12.38 -1.57 7.78
CA ALA A 148 11.86 -1.96 9.09
C ALA A 148 10.92 -3.16 8.92
N ASP A 149 10.77 -4.02 9.95
CA ASP A 149 9.97 -5.23 9.86
C ASP A 149 8.82 -5.24 10.88
N ILE A 150 7.62 -5.52 10.39
CA ILE A 150 6.49 -5.97 11.22
C ILE A 150 6.62 -7.49 11.33
N ILE A 151 6.96 -7.98 12.52
CA ILE A 151 7.21 -9.40 12.76
C ILE A 151 5.89 -10.13 13.03
N ASN A 152 5.04 -9.54 13.87
CA ASN A 152 3.74 -10.14 14.20
C ASN A 152 2.72 -9.06 14.59
N LEU A 153 1.46 -9.31 14.26
CA LEU A 153 0.30 -8.57 14.72
C LEU A 153 -0.70 -9.57 15.29
N THR A 154 -0.96 -9.49 16.59
CA THR A 154 -1.95 -10.34 17.26
C THR A 154 -3.08 -9.48 17.79
N LEU A 155 -4.29 -9.80 17.41
CA LEU A 155 -5.49 -9.14 17.91
C LEU A 155 -6.31 -10.13 18.73
N GLU A 156 -6.51 -9.81 20.01
CA GLU A 156 -7.41 -10.54 20.90
C GLU A 156 -8.50 -9.57 21.38
N ASP A 157 -9.73 -9.82 20.98
CA ASP A 157 -10.85 -8.87 21.14
C ASP A 157 -10.49 -7.49 20.56
N THR A 158 -10.22 -6.50 21.43
CA THR A 158 -9.82 -5.14 21.04
C THR A 158 -8.37 -4.80 21.39
N HIS A 159 -7.60 -5.78 21.89
CA HIS A 159 -6.21 -5.60 22.27
C HIS A 159 -5.29 -6.04 21.14
N LEU A 160 -4.60 -5.07 20.55
CA LEU A 160 -3.62 -5.30 19.50
C LEU A 160 -2.22 -5.35 20.08
N GLU A 161 -1.55 -6.49 19.94
CA GLU A 161 -0.11 -6.62 20.16
C GLU A 161 0.65 -6.48 18.82
N VAL A 162 1.70 -5.67 18.83
CA VAL A 162 2.57 -5.40 17.68
C VAL A 162 3.99 -5.80 18.03
N GLU A 163 4.58 -6.73 17.27
CA GLU A 163 5.99 -7.11 17.36
C GLU A 163 6.74 -6.65 16.11
N THR A 164 7.92 -6.04 16.30
CA THR A 164 8.66 -5.38 15.22
C THR A 164 10.16 -5.61 15.33
N SER A 165 10.90 -5.33 14.25
CA SER A 165 12.33 -5.01 14.36
C SER A 165 12.54 -3.78 15.26
N PRO A 166 13.74 -3.57 15.83
CA PRO A 166 13.97 -2.40 16.69
C PRO A 166 13.59 -1.09 16.03
N CYS A 167 12.66 -0.35 16.64
CA CYS A 167 12.15 0.93 16.16
C CYS A 167 12.06 1.95 17.30
N PHE A 168 11.74 3.21 16.97
CA PHE A 168 11.47 4.24 17.98
C PHE A 168 10.01 4.66 18.03
N ASN A 169 9.23 4.29 17.02
CA ASN A 169 7.83 4.70 16.91
C ASN A 169 6.99 3.57 16.32
N ILE A 170 5.87 3.28 16.98
CA ILE A 170 4.79 2.40 16.50
C ILE A 170 3.50 3.20 16.55
N VAL A 171 2.81 3.28 15.43
CA VAL A 171 1.54 4.02 15.28
C VAL A 171 0.45 3.10 14.78
N VAL A 172 -0.70 3.14 15.43
CA VAL A 172 -1.95 2.55 14.94
C VAL A 172 -2.82 3.71 14.45
N ALA A 173 -2.86 3.93 13.14
CA ALA A 173 -3.64 4.99 12.50
C ALA A 173 -5.03 4.49 12.15
N GLY A 174 -6.03 5.36 12.27
CA GLY A 174 -7.41 5.14 11.88
C GLY A 174 -7.97 6.33 11.09
N GLN A 175 -9.30 6.45 11.05
CA GLN A 175 -9.99 7.48 10.27
C GLN A 175 -9.63 8.91 10.72
N GLY A 176 -9.38 9.79 9.76
CA GLY A 176 -9.11 11.21 10.01
C GLY A 176 -7.82 11.40 10.82
N HIS A 177 -7.93 12.09 11.95
CA HIS A 177 -6.80 12.35 12.85
C HIS A 177 -6.61 11.29 13.95
N LYS A 178 -7.40 10.22 13.94
CA LYS A 178 -7.38 9.23 15.00
C LYS A 178 -6.14 8.37 14.89
N ALA A 179 -5.36 8.33 15.95
CA ALA A 179 -4.18 7.49 16.04
C ALA A 179 -3.85 7.16 17.51
N LEU A 180 -3.27 5.99 17.71
CA LEU A 180 -2.59 5.61 18.95
C LEU A 180 -1.11 5.48 18.63
N SER A 181 -0.23 5.87 19.53
CA SER A 181 1.20 5.75 19.29
C SER A 181 1.95 5.33 20.54
N TYR A 182 3.03 4.60 20.32
CA TYR A 182 4.00 4.25 21.36
C TYR A 182 5.41 4.64 20.87
N ASN A 183 6.11 5.43 21.68
CA ASN A 183 7.42 6.00 21.35
C ASN A 183 8.45 5.61 22.40
N GLY A 184 9.66 5.28 21.98
CA GLY A 184 10.76 4.92 22.87
C GLY A 184 12.01 4.58 22.08
N GLN A 185 13.02 4.02 22.74
CA GLN A 185 14.25 3.60 22.10
C GLN A 185 14.28 2.08 21.95
N ASN A 186 14.62 1.58 20.76
CA ASN A 186 14.75 0.15 20.47
C ASN A 186 13.50 -0.65 20.88
N ILE A 187 12.32 -0.10 20.62
CA ILE A 187 11.06 -0.78 20.84
C ILE A 187 10.99 -1.98 19.91
N THR A 188 10.63 -3.15 20.45
CA THR A 188 10.37 -4.37 19.66
C THR A 188 8.96 -4.90 19.88
N LYS A 189 8.22 -4.33 20.84
CA LYS A 189 6.85 -4.74 21.14
C LYS A 189 6.07 -3.58 21.75
N ALA A 190 4.79 -3.45 21.35
CA ALA A 190 3.83 -2.54 21.97
C ALA A 190 2.43 -3.17 21.97
N SER A 191 1.58 -2.72 22.91
CA SER A 191 0.19 -3.15 23.04
C SER A 191 -0.74 -1.94 23.02
N PHE A 192 -1.88 -2.05 22.34
CA PHE A 192 -2.86 -0.99 22.16
C PHE A 192 -4.27 -1.48 22.45
N ASP A 193 -5.03 -0.71 23.21
CA ASP A 193 -6.49 -0.88 23.30
C ASP A 193 -7.16 -0.10 22.16
N LEU A 194 -7.65 -0.82 21.16
CA LEU A 194 -8.26 -0.23 19.97
C LEU A 194 -9.62 0.42 20.22
N THR A 195 -10.24 0.19 21.39
CA THR A 195 -11.51 0.90 21.76
C THR A 195 -11.33 2.42 21.78
N ALA A 196 -10.10 2.88 22.10
CA ALA A 196 -9.75 4.29 22.14
C ALA A 196 -9.66 4.91 20.73
N LEU A 197 -9.47 4.12 19.68
CA LEU A 197 -9.28 4.62 18.32
C LEU A 197 -10.58 5.15 17.71
N LYS A 198 -11.75 4.54 18.04
CA LYS A 198 -13.09 4.94 17.54
C LYS A 198 -13.11 5.12 16.01
N SER A 199 -12.61 4.15 15.29
CA SER A 199 -12.45 4.12 13.83
C SER A 199 -13.20 2.93 13.24
N LYS A 200 -13.43 2.90 11.93
CA LYS A 200 -13.95 1.73 11.21
C LYS A 200 -12.83 0.78 10.77
N TRP A 201 -11.63 1.30 10.66
CA TRP A 201 -10.44 0.56 10.25
C TRP A 201 -9.21 1.07 11.01
N PHE A 202 -8.17 0.27 11.02
CA PHE A 202 -6.83 0.69 11.48
C PHE A 202 -5.75 0.09 10.58
N ARG A 203 -4.58 0.73 10.58
CA ARG A 203 -3.34 0.20 10.03
C ARG A 203 -2.19 0.49 10.99
N VAL A 204 -1.20 -0.40 11.00
CA VAL A 204 0.01 -0.22 11.80
C VAL A 204 1.11 0.37 10.93
N SER A 205 1.82 1.36 11.45
CA SER A 205 3.02 1.91 10.85
C SER A 205 4.12 1.97 11.89
N ILE A 206 5.34 1.65 11.49
CA ILE A 206 6.51 1.71 12.35
C ILE A 206 7.62 2.52 11.68
N MET A 207 8.49 3.13 12.49
CA MET A 207 9.67 3.84 12.01
C MET A 207 10.87 3.54 12.90
N ASP A 208 11.98 3.16 12.30
CA ASP A 208 13.24 2.95 13.00
C ASP A 208 14.08 4.23 13.11
N HIS A 209 15.18 4.16 13.83
CA HIS A 209 16.08 5.31 14.04
C HIS A 209 16.81 5.80 12.79
N ALA A 210 16.83 5.00 11.71
CA ALA A 210 17.37 5.40 10.42
C ALA A 210 16.30 6.01 9.49
N GLY A 211 15.05 6.13 9.97
CA GLY A 211 13.91 6.62 9.18
C GLY A 211 13.31 5.57 8.25
N ARG A 212 13.71 4.30 8.36
CA ARG A 212 13.09 3.21 7.60
C ARG A 212 11.73 2.88 8.20
N MET A 213 10.77 2.61 7.35
CA MET A 213 9.38 2.41 7.74
C MET A 213 8.86 1.03 7.34
N ALA A 214 7.81 0.59 8.01
CA ALA A 214 6.93 -0.46 7.52
C ALA A 214 5.47 -0.10 7.79
N TRP A 215 4.58 -0.61 6.92
CA TRP A 215 3.14 -0.38 6.99
C TRP A 215 2.39 -1.69 6.80
N SER A 216 1.50 -2.01 7.74
CA SER A 216 0.53 -3.08 7.51
C SER A 216 -0.52 -2.66 6.49
N ASN A 217 -1.24 -3.61 5.93
CA ASN A 217 -2.52 -3.33 5.29
C ASN A 217 -3.55 -2.83 6.31
N PRO A 218 -4.64 -2.16 5.87
CA PRO A 218 -5.72 -1.80 6.75
C PRO A 218 -6.52 -3.04 7.20
N TYR A 219 -6.90 -3.05 8.45
CA TYR A 219 -7.82 -4.01 9.06
C TYR A 219 -9.14 -3.31 9.35
N TRP A 220 -10.25 -3.91 8.93
CA TRP A 220 -11.59 -3.38 9.15
C TRP A 220 -12.23 -4.05 10.35
N PHE A 221 -12.71 -3.27 11.29
CA PHE A 221 -13.31 -3.82 12.53
C PHE A 221 -14.49 -4.74 12.25
N GLU A 222 -15.29 -4.47 11.23
CA GLU A 222 -16.42 -5.31 10.83
C GLU A 222 -16.04 -6.71 10.31
N ASP A 223 -14.75 -6.92 9.95
CA ASP A 223 -14.27 -8.22 9.48
C ASP A 223 -13.64 -9.05 10.62
N ILE A 224 -13.28 -8.39 11.72
CA ILE A 224 -12.43 -8.99 12.77
C ILE A 224 -13.08 -9.01 14.15
N LEU A 225 -14.19 -8.30 14.35
CA LEU A 225 -15.03 -8.28 15.56
C LEU A 225 -16.47 -8.72 15.24
#